data_bfb611cffbcf1b830a3f77d384e3c2d3
#
_entry.id   bfb611cffbcf1b830a3f77d384e3c2d3
#
_cell.length_a   1.000
_cell.length_b   1.000
_cell.length_c   1.000
_cell.angle_alpha   90.00
_cell.angle_beta   90.00
_cell.angle_gamma   90.00
#
_symmetry.space_group_name_H-M   'P 1'
#
loop_
_entity.id
_entity.type
_entity.pdbx_description
1 polymer ?
#
loop_
_entity_poly.entity_id
_entity_poly.type
_entity_poly.pdbx_seq_one_letter_code
_entity_poly.pdbx_strand_id
1 'polypeptide(L)'
;IMPSLVGSEMCIRDRLHMPKRFFGAARNMREGGSLTILATALVDTGSKMDDVVFEEFKGTGNMEVILDRKLSEKRVFPAIDIAKSGTRRDDLLLDKEEQNAMEIMRRGLNGMRKDEAVESILNMFAHTRNNKEYIAKVLRSRMF
;
A
#
# COMPACT_ATOMS: atom_id res chain seq x y z
N ILE A 1 31.57 27.86 -2.26
CA ILE A 1 31.30 26.85 -3.30
C ILE A 1 30.71 25.65 -2.59
N MET A 2 29.41 25.51 -2.63
CA MET A 2 28.74 24.32 -2.09
C MET A 2 29.05 23.14 -3.01
N PRO A 3 29.61 22.02 -2.53
CA PRO A 3 29.67 20.81 -3.31
C PRO A 3 28.24 20.34 -3.54
N SER A 4 27.89 20.13 -4.80
CA SER A 4 26.55 19.82 -5.26
C SER A 4 26.02 18.54 -4.59
N LEU A 5 24.85 18.63 -3.99
CA LEU A 5 24.05 17.50 -3.46
C LEU A 5 23.82 16.38 -4.52
N VAL A 6 23.96 16.70 -5.79
CA VAL A 6 23.86 15.77 -6.94
C VAL A 6 24.84 14.59 -6.85
N GLY A 7 26.05 14.81 -6.33
CA GLY A 7 27.02 13.72 -6.17
C GLY A 7 26.67 12.72 -5.07
N SER A 8 26.01 13.17 -4.00
CA SER A 8 25.62 12.30 -2.88
C SER A 8 24.40 11.41 -3.20
N GLU A 9 23.43 11.93 -3.94
CA GLU A 9 22.26 11.17 -4.38
C GLU A 9 22.63 10.07 -5.38
N MET A 10 23.54 10.36 -6.30
CA MET A 10 24.05 9.37 -7.24
C MET A 10 24.79 8.23 -6.54
N CYS A 11 25.61 8.53 -5.52
CA CYS A 11 26.27 7.50 -4.71
C CYS A 11 25.28 6.65 -3.89
N ILE A 12 24.17 7.22 -3.42
CA ILE A 12 23.14 6.48 -2.68
C ILE A 12 22.42 5.52 -3.63
N ARG A 13 22.02 5.96 -4.81
CA ARG A 13 21.38 5.11 -5.84
C ARG A 13 22.25 3.91 -6.23
N ASP A 14 23.52 4.12 -6.42
CA ASP A 14 24.45 3.03 -6.76
C ASP A 14 24.56 2.01 -5.63
N ARG A 15 24.59 2.44 -4.39
CA ARG A 15 24.61 1.55 -3.22
C ARG A 15 23.30 0.76 -3.04
N LEU A 16 22.18 1.30 -3.48
CA LEU A 16 20.86 0.64 -3.41
C LEU A 16 20.63 -0.35 -4.56
N HIS A 17 21.52 -0.44 -5.55
CA HIS A 17 21.33 -1.32 -6.69
C HIS A 17 21.19 -2.80 -6.28
N MET A 18 22.06 -3.32 -5.42
CA MET A 18 21.98 -4.71 -4.95
C MET A 18 20.74 -4.98 -4.09
N PRO A 19 20.38 -4.16 -3.07
CA PRO A 19 19.12 -4.28 -2.36
C PRO A 19 17.89 -4.24 -3.26
N LYS A 20 17.85 -3.38 -4.28
CA LYS A 20 16.74 -3.33 -5.25
C LYS A 20 16.65 -4.63 -6.07
N ARG A 21 17.75 -5.18 -6.53
CA ARG A 21 17.75 -6.47 -7.23
C ARG A 21 17.26 -7.59 -6.33
N PHE A 22 17.66 -7.59 -5.06
CA PHE A 22 17.17 -8.54 -4.07
C PHE A 22 15.65 -8.41 -3.88
N PHE A 23 15.16 -7.19 -3.66
CA PHE A 23 13.72 -6.93 -3.51
C PHE A 23 12.93 -7.28 -4.78
N GLY A 24 13.48 -7.02 -5.96
CA GLY A 24 12.89 -7.41 -7.25
C GLY A 24 12.96 -8.91 -7.57
N ALA A 25 13.55 -9.74 -6.68
CA ALA A 25 13.58 -11.19 -6.84
C ALA A 25 12.25 -11.87 -6.47
N ALA A 26 11.33 -11.18 -5.80
CA ALA A 26 10.00 -11.68 -5.46
C ALA A 26 9.22 -12.11 -6.71
N ARG A 27 8.81 -13.38 -6.76
CA ARG A 27 8.15 -13.97 -7.94
C ARG A 27 7.48 -15.30 -7.65
N ASN A 28 6.56 -15.69 -8.51
CA ASN A 28 6.11 -17.08 -8.61
C ASN A 28 7.15 -17.92 -9.37
N MET A 29 7.42 -19.12 -8.90
CA MET A 29 8.37 -20.05 -9.53
C MET A 29 7.66 -20.97 -10.52
N ARG A 30 8.34 -21.35 -11.58
CA ARG A 30 7.77 -22.24 -12.63
C ARG A 30 7.47 -23.64 -12.11
N GLU A 31 8.29 -24.14 -11.22
CA GLU A 31 8.21 -25.48 -10.62
C GLU A 31 7.28 -25.55 -9.41
N GLY A 32 6.57 -24.49 -9.13
CA GLY A 32 5.65 -24.35 -7.99
C GLY A 32 6.25 -23.56 -6.83
N GLY A 33 5.35 -22.99 -6.01
CA GLY A 33 5.73 -22.11 -4.91
C GLY A 33 5.99 -20.65 -5.36
N SER A 34 6.28 -19.81 -4.38
CA SER A 34 6.54 -18.39 -4.59
C SER A 34 7.55 -17.86 -3.59
N LEU A 35 8.29 -16.83 -3.98
CA LEU A 35 9.13 -16.03 -3.09
C LEU A 35 8.41 -14.71 -2.80
N THR A 36 8.04 -14.51 -1.55
CA THR A 36 7.47 -13.25 -1.05
C THR A 36 8.51 -12.53 -0.21
N ILE A 37 8.71 -11.24 -0.48
CA ILE A 37 9.62 -10.38 0.26
C ILE A 37 8.82 -9.24 0.87
N LEU A 38 8.85 -9.13 2.18
CA LEU A 38 8.26 -8.03 2.94
C LEU A 38 9.38 -7.12 3.43
N ALA A 39 9.32 -5.85 3.04
CA ALA A 39 10.26 -4.83 3.46
C ALA A 39 9.52 -3.67 4.13
N THR A 40 10.12 -3.09 5.15
CA THR A 40 9.62 -1.88 5.80
C THR A 40 10.53 -0.70 5.49
N ALA A 41 9.94 0.46 5.25
CA ALA A 41 10.66 1.71 5.06
C ALA A 41 10.07 2.80 5.95
N LEU A 42 10.93 3.63 6.51
CA LEU A 42 10.52 4.83 7.24
C LEU A 42 10.35 5.98 6.27
N VAL A 43 9.28 6.75 6.45
CA VAL A 43 8.97 7.95 5.66
C VAL A 43 8.63 9.11 6.60
N ASP A 44 8.67 10.33 6.09
CA ASP A 44 8.36 11.56 6.85
C ASP A 44 9.25 11.74 8.11
N THR A 45 10.50 11.31 8.03
CA THR A 45 11.48 11.43 9.13
C THR A 45 12.20 12.79 9.14
N GLY A 46 12.03 13.58 8.07
CA GLY A 46 12.82 14.79 7.81
C GLY A 46 14.21 14.52 7.23
N SER A 47 14.56 13.25 7.01
CA SER A 47 15.82 12.84 6.37
C SER A 47 15.64 12.70 4.86
N LYS A 48 16.34 13.50 4.08
CA LYS A 48 16.36 13.36 2.61
C LYS A 48 16.85 11.99 2.14
N MET A 49 17.68 11.33 2.94
CA MET A 49 18.20 10.00 2.62
C MET A 49 17.08 8.96 2.69
N ASP A 50 16.21 9.04 3.71
CA ASP A 50 15.09 8.12 3.86
C ASP A 50 14.09 8.28 2.71
N ASP A 51 13.83 9.51 2.26
CA ASP A 51 12.98 9.80 1.12
C ASP A 51 13.54 9.18 -0.18
N VAL A 52 14.86 9.31 -0.41
CA VAL A 52 15.52 8.70 -1.57
C VAL A 52 15.44 7.18 -1.50
N VAL A 53 15.69 6.57 -0.35
CA VAL A 53 15.59 5.12 -0.16
C VAL A 53 14.16 4.64 -0.44
N PHE A 54 13.16 5.31 0.10
CA PHE A 54 11.75 4.98 -0.12
C PHE A 54 11.37 5.04 -1.60
N GLU A 55 11.69 6.15 -2.28
CA GLU A 55 11.37 6.32 -3.72
C GLU A 55 12.08 5.27 -4.60
N GLU A 56 13.32 4.90 -4.27
CA GLU A 56 14.05 3.86 -5.00
C GLU A 56 13.41 2.47 -4.86
N PHE A 57 12.85 2.12 -3.70
CA PHE A 57 12.14 0.85 -3.48
C PHE A 57 10.70 0.86 -3.99
N LYS A 58 10.00 2.00 -3.91
CA LYS A 58 8.63 2.18 -4.38
C LYS A 58 8.45 1.74 -5.84
N GLY A 59 9.44 2.04 -6.69
CA GLY A 59 9.45 1.60 -8.09
C GLY A 59 9.52 0.07 -8.29
N THR A 60 9.97 -0.69 -7.30
CA THR A 60 10.23 -2.13 -7.41
C THR A 60 9.14 -2.99 -6.75
N GLY A 61 8.45 -2.47 -5.74
CA GLY A 61 7.42 -3.20 -5.00
C GLY A 61 6.15 -3.45 -5.81
N ASN A 62 5.49 -4.59 -5.56
CA ASN A 62 4.21 -4.95 -6.17
C ASN A 62 3.01 -4.46 -5.36
N MET A 63 3.18 -4.32 -4.07
CA MET A 63 2.18 -3.86 -3.11
C MET A 63 2.81 -2.86 -2.16
N GLU A 64 2.05 -1.84 -1.80
CA GLU A 64 2.44 -0.81 -0.85
C GLU A 64 1.35 -0.65 0.20
N VAL A 65 1.72 -0.76 1.48
CA VAL A 65 0.84 -0.50 2.62
C VAL A 65 1.39 0.69 3.39
N ILE A 66 0.65 1.79 3.37
CA ILE A 66 1.03 3.04 4.02
C ILE A 66 0.31 3.14 5.36
N LEU A 67 1.08 3.31 6.44
CA LEU A 67 0.55 3.56 7.77
C LEU A 67 0.39 5.06 8.01
N ASP A 68 -0.68 5.46 8.67
CA ASP A 68 -0.95 6.86 9.00
C ASP A 68 -0.84 7.07 10.52
N ARG A 69 0.09 7.96 10.90
CA ARG A 69 0.36 8.28 12.30
C ARG A 69 -0.85 8.91 13.01
N LYS A 70 -1.62 9.74 12.30
CA LYS A 70 -2.80 10.42 12.86
C LYS A 70 -3.90 9.43 13.23
N LEU A 71 -4.06 8.35 12.44
CA LEU A 71 -4.98 7.26 12.78
C LEU A 71 -4.53 6.53 14.05
N SER A 72 -3.23 6.24 14.18
CA SER A 72 -2.66 5.62 15.37
C SER A 72 -2.84 6.49 16.62
N GLU A 73 -2.63 7.80 16.52
CA GLU A 73 -2.85 8.75 17.61
C GLU A 73 -4.31 8.77 18.08
N LYS A 74 -5.25 8.59 17.15
CA LYS A 74 -6.69 8.45 17.44
C LYS A 74 -7.10 7.04 17.92
N ARG A 75 -6.16 6.11 18.05
CA ARG A 75 -6.41 4.72 18.43
C ARG A 75 -7.28 3.94 17.44
N VAL A 76 -7.30 4.35 16.17
CA VAL A 76 -7.95 3.63 15.08
C VAL A 76 -6.95 2.62 14.52
N PHE A 77 -7.24 1.34 14.65
CA PHE A 77 -6.37 0.25 14.21
C PHE A 77 -7.14 -0.77 13.35
N PRO A 78 -6.52 -1.28 12.28
CA PRO A 78 -5.17 -0.99 11.77
C PRO A 78 -5.07 0.44 11.23
N ALA A 79 -3.99 1.14 11.56
CA ALA A 79 -3.76 2.54 11.18
C ALA A 79 -3.25 2.66 9.73
N ILE A 80 -4.01 2.13 8.76
CA ILE A 80 -3.68 2.05 7.34
C ILE A 80 -4.34 3.20 6.58
N ASP A 81 -3.56 3.96 5.81
CA ASP A 81 -4.09 4.90 4.82
C ASP A 81 -4.58 4.11 3.59
N ILE A 82 -5.87 3.81 3.55
CA ILE A 82 -6.49 2.97 2.53
C ILE A 82 -6.43 3.63 1.14
N ALA A 83 -6.53 4.95 1.09
CA ALA A 83 -6.50 5.67 -0.18
C ALA A 83 -5.12 5.61 -0.85
N LYS A 84 -4.06 5.64 -0.05
CA LYS A 84 -2.68 5.59 -0.53
C LYS A 84 -2.13 4.18 -0.68
N SER A 85 -2.71 3.20 0.01
CA SER A 85 -2.30 1.80 -0.06
C SER A 85 -2.90 1.11 -1.27
N GLY A 86 -2.15 0.18 -1.86
CA GLY A 86 -2.65 -0.55 -3.02
C GLY A 86 -1.69 -1.58 -3.59
N THR A 87 -2.20 -2.34 -4.55
CA THR A 87 -1.47 -3.36 -5.30
C THR A 87 -1.43 -2.95 -6.76
N ARG A 88 -0.30 -3.14 -7.46
CA ARG A 88 -0.14 -2.72 -8.85
C ARG A 88 -1.00 -3.52 -9.83
N ARG A 89 -1.16 -4.80 -9.58
CA ARG A 89 -1.84 -5.74 -10.46
C ARG A 89 -2.94 -6.47 -9.68
N ASP A 90 -3.91 -5.71 -9.18
CA ASP A 90 -5.10 -6.24 -8.53
C ASP A 90 -5.98 -7.08 -9.51
N ASP A 91 -5.91 -6.76 -10.80
CA ASP A 91 -6.54 -7.52 -11.87
C ASP A 91 -6.12 -9.00 -11.94
N LEU A 92 -4.92 -9.34 -11.46
CA LEU A 92 -4.43 -10.72 -11.40
C LEU A 92 -4.83 -11.46 -10.11
N LEU A 93 -5.29 -10.73 -9.10
CA LEU A 93 -5.56 -11.25 -7.76
C LEU A 93 -7.06 -11.34 -7.46
N LEU A 94 -7.85 -10.48 -8.08
CA LEU A 94 -9.27 -10.30 -7.82
C LEU A 94 -10.10 -10.79 -9.01
N ASP A 95 -11.24 -11.42 -8.72
CA ASP A 95 -12.25 -11.69 -9.75
C ASP A 95 -13.02 -10.41 -10.13
N LYS A 96 -13.89 -10.51 -11.14
CA LYS A 96 -14.64 -9.35 -11.64
C LYS A 96 -15.59 -8.71 -10.60
N GLU A 97 -16.17 -9.53 -9.73
CA GLU A 97 -17.08 -9.03 -8.69
C GLU A 97 -16.28 -8.30 -7.59
N GLU A 98 -15.14 -8.85 -7.22
CA GLU A 98 -14.21 -8.25 -6.28
C GLU A 98 -13.65 -6.93 -6.80
N GLN A 99 -13.25 -6.89 -8.08
CA GLN A 99 -12.78 -5.67 -8.74
C GLN A 99 -13.84 -4.56 -8.73
N ASN A 100 -15.08 -4.90 -9.10
CA ASN A 100 -16.20 -3.95 -9.06
C ASN A 100 -16.47 -3.43 -7.64
N ALA A 101 -16.46 -4.32 -6.66
CA ALA A 101 -16.66 -3.93 -5.26
C ALA A 101 -15.54 -3.00 -4.77
N MET A 102 -14.28 -3.30 -5.11
CA MET A 102 -13.13 -2.47 -4.78
C MET A 102 -13.22 -1.09 -5.45
N GLU A 103 -13.67 -1.03 -6.69
CA GLU A 103 -13.83 0.25 -7.39
C GLU A 103 -14.92 1.11 -6.74
N ILE A 104 -16.08 0.54 -6.42
CA ILE A 104 -17.18 1.22 -5.73
C ILE A 104 -16.68 1.75 -4.37
N MET A 105 -16.01 0.90 -3.60
CA MET A 105 -15.46 1.26 -2.31
C MET A 105 -14.46 2.41 -2.42
N ARG A 106 -13.49 2.34 -3.35
CA ARG A 106 -12.49 3.40 -3.55
C ARG A 106 -13.14 4.74 -3.95
N ARG A 107 -14.15 4.70 -4.83
CA ARG A 107 -14.89 5.91 -5.21
C ARG A 107 -15.59 6.54 -4.02
N GLY A 108 -16.25 5.74 -3.19
CA GLY A 108 -16.95 6.23 -2.01
C GLY A 108 -16.02 6.82 -0.96
N LEU A 109 -14.86 6.19 -0.77
CA LEU A 109 -13.87 6.66 0.21
C LEU A 109 -13.15 7.95 -0.20
N ASN A 110 -13.06 8.25 -1.51
CA ASN A 110 -12.37 9.45 -2.00
C ASN A 110 -12.98 10.77 -1.52
N GLY A 111 -14.25 10.77 -1.14
CA GLY A 111 -14.93 11.96 -0.60
C GLY A 111 -14.90 12.06 0.93
N MET A 112 -14.41 11.04 1.62
CA MET A 112 -14.44 10.94 3.07
C MET A 112 -13.13 11.38 3.71
N ARG A 113 -13.17 11.80 4.98
CA ARG A 113 -11.97 11.98 5.79
C ARG A 113 -11.32 10.60 6.04
N LYS A 114 -9.99 10.57 6.18
CA LYS A 114 -9.25 9.31 6.33
C LYS A 114 -9.70 8.46 7.52
N ASP A 115 -9.97 9.10 8.65
CA ASP A 115 -10.45 8.44 9.87
C ASP A 115 -11.84 7.83 9.66
N GLU A 116 -12.76 8.58 9.10
CA GLU A 116 -14.11 8.12 8.77
C GLU A 116 -14.10 6.97 7.77
N ALA A 117 -13.22 7.05 6.77
CA ALA A 117 -13.05 6.01 5.77
C ALA A 117 -12.61 4.67 6.39
N VAL A 118 -11.59 4.72 7.26
CA VAL A 118 -11.08 3.51 7.94
C VAL A 118 -12.12 2.96 8.91
N GLU A 119 -12.76 3.80 9.72
CA GLU A 119 -13.81 3.37 10.65
C GLU A 119 -15.01 2.75 9.92
N SER A 120 -15.43 3.32 8.79
CA SER A 120 -16.51 2.79 7.97
C SER A 120 -16.19 1.38 7.46
N ILE A 121 -14.97 1.16 6.96
CA ILE A 121 -14.53 -0.17 6.51
C ILE A 121 -14.47 -1.16 7.67
N LEU A 122 -13.84 -0.78 8.78
CA LEU A 122 -13.75 -1.65 9.96
C LEU A 122 -15.12 -2.03 10.49
N ASN A 123 -16.05 -1.08 10.50
CA ASN A 123 -17.43 -1.34 10.91
C ASN A 123 -18.14 -2.31 9.95
N MET A 124 -17.94 -2.16 8.64
CA MET A 124 -18.47 -3.13 7.67
C MET A 124 -17.86 -4.52 7.86
N PHE A 125 -16.56 -4.63 8.09
CA PHE A 125 -15.90 -5.89 8.38
C PHE A 125 -16.44 -6.56 9.66
N ALA A 126 -16.65 -5.79 10.71
CA ALA A 126 -17.19 -6.30 11.96
C ALA A 126 -18.60 -6.92 11.81
N HIS A 127 -19.37 -6.47 10.80
CA HIS A 127 -20.71 -6.95 10.51
C HIS A 127 -20.77 -7.98 9.36
N THR A 128 -19.65 -8.53 8.95
CA THR A 128 -19.55 -9.56 7.91
C THR A 128 -18.69 -10.73 8.38
N ARG A 129 -19.05 -11.95 7.98
CA ARG A 129 -18.35 -13.18 8.42
C ARG A 129 -17.15 -13.52 7.56
N ASN A 130 -17.16 -13.08 6.32
CA ASN A 130 -16.12 -13.37 5.35
C ASN A 130 -16.13 -12.34 4.20
N ASN A 131 -15.07 -12.39 3.36
CA ASN A 131 -14.92 -11.49 2.21
C ASN A 131 -16.08 -11.55 1.21
N LYS A 132 -16.64 -12.72 0.95
CA LYS A 132 -17.76 -12.85 0.00
C LYS A 132 -18.98 -12.10 0.46
N GLU A 133 -19.30 -12.19 1.75
CA GLU A 133 -20.42 -11.45 2.35
C GLU A 133 -20.16 -9.94 2.32
N TYR A 134 -18.92 -9.54 2.59
CA TYR A 134 -18.50 -8.15 2.50
C TYR A 134 -18.67 -7.59 1.08
N ILE A 135 -18.17 -8.28 0.07
CA ILE A 135 -18.29 -7.91 -1.34
C ILE A 135 -19.75 -7.81 -1.76
N ALA A 136 -20.56 -8.81 -1.42
CA ALA A 136 -22.01 -8.80 -1.72
C ALA A 136 -22.72 -7.61 -1.03
N LYS A 137 -22.29 -7.22 0.16
CA LYS A 137 -22.82 -6.08 0.88
C LYS A 137 -22.43 -4.75 0.23
N VAL A 138 -21.17 -4.61 -0.20
CA VAL A 138 -20.67 -3.43 -0.93
C VAL A 138 -21.42 -3.26 -2.25
N LEU A 139 -21.61 -4.34 -3.02
CA LEU A 139 -22.31 -4.30 -4.30
C LEU A 139 -23.81 -3.99 -4.17
N ARG A 140 -24.43 -4.39 -3.07
CA ARG A 140 -25.86 -4.11 -2.79
C ARG A 140 -26.09 -2.72 -2.18
N SER A 141 -25.14 -2.24 -1.39
CA SER A 141 -25.28 -0.95 -0.75
C SER A 141 -24.92 0.15 -1.75
N ARG A 142 -25.89 1.00 -2.08
CA ARG A 142 -25.63 2.30 -2.71
C ARG A 142 -25.03 3.30 -1.70
N MET A 143 -24.24 2.82 -0.73
CA MET A 143 -23.75 3.63 0.39
C MET A 143 -22.48 4.43 0.05
N PHE A 144 -22.00 4.31 -1.15
CA PHE A 144 -20.92 5.15 -1.66
C PHE A 144 -21.37 5.92 -2.90
#